data_5310ab232c0c9e7d853c69a466969186
#
_entry.id   5310ab232c0c9e7d853c69a466969186
#
_cell.length_a   1.000
_cell.length_b   1.000
_cell.length_c   1.000
_cell.angle_alpha   90.00
_cell.angle_beta   90.00
_cell.angle_gamma   90.00
#
_symmetry.space_group_name_H-M   'P 1'
#
loop_
_entity.id
_entity.type
_entity.pdbx_description
1 polymer ?
#
loop_
_entity_poly.entity_id
_entity_poly.type
_entity_poly.pdbx_seq_one_letter_code
_entity_poly.pdbx_strand_id
1 'polypeptide(L)'
;MEDSNRLDIDFVLSSTRSVRKKLDYSRPISEEDLIDCINVAVQAPTGIISENWRFLILTDEDRKADVAKLYREILIEISARRGVTLKSSHLALMDRLHEIPCMIFVLAIGEPGGSVSEQVGFFGSVLPAAWSMMVAMRARGIGTTWTSLLTSKSDEIAKILNIPEGITQTVMFPAAYTLGAVLRPAVRKPAEDLIYWNSWDNLTSKQT
;
A
#
# COMPACT_ATOMS: atom_id res chain seq x y z
N MET A 1 18.06 -24.09 11.72
CA MET A 1 16.88 -23.76 10.87
C MET A 1 16.12 -22.52 11.35
N GLU A 2 15.99 -22.25 12.65
CA GLU A 2 15.28 -21.06 13.17
C GLU A 2 15.96 -19.72 12.90
N ASP A 3 17.29 -19.62 12.96
CA ASP A 3 18.02 -18.38 12.77
C ASP A 3 18.00 -17.86 11.32
N SER A 4 18.02 -18.73 10.31
CA SER A 4 17.96 -18.30 8.91
C SER A 4 16.59 -17.73 8.54
N ASN A 5 15.50 -18.32 9.04
CA ASN A 5 14.13 -17.84 8.81
C ASN A 5 13.88 -16.47 9.46
N ARG A 6 14.45 -16.20 10.64
CA ARG A 6 14.35 -14.90 11.31
C ARG A 6 15.08 -13.80 10.54
N LEU A 7 16.28 -14.06 10.06
CA LEU A 7 17.06 -13.14 9.24
C LEU A 7 16.32 -12.78 7.95
N ASP A 8 15.67 -13.75 7.31
CA ASP A 8 14.91 -13.52 6.08
C ASP A 8 13.65 -12.66 6.33
N ILE A 9 12.92 -12.90 7.40
CA ILE A 9 11.72 -12.12 7.78
C ILE A 9 12.11 -10.68 8.11
N ASP A 10 13.10 -10.48 8.97
CA ASP A 10 13.56 -9.16 9.37
C ASP A 10 14.08 -8.37 8.17
N PHE A 11 14.84 -9.02 7.28
CA PHE A 11 15.29 -8.38 6.04
C PHE A 11 14.13 -7.98 5.15
N VAL A 12 13.16 -8.85 4.93
CA VAL A 12 11.97 -8.55 4.10
C VAL A 12 11.19 -7.39 4.69
N LEU A 13 10.87 -7.42 5.97
CA LEU A 13 10.08 -6.37 6.64
C LEU A 13 10.84 -5.02 6.66
N SER A 14 12.13 -5.02 7.00
CA SER A 14 12.92 -3.80 7.12
C SER A 14 13.21 -3.14 5.76
N SER A 15 13.28 -3.92 4.68
CA SER A 15 13.65 -3.45 3.35
C SER A 15 12.50 -3.37 2.34
N THR A 16 11.26 -3.73 2.71
CA THR A 16 10.09 -3.51 1.84
C THR A 16 9.82 -2.00 1.67
N ARG A 17 9.77 -1.56 0.42
CA ARG A 17 9.67 -0.14 0.03
C ARG A 17 8.68 0.02 -1.12
N SER A 18 8.12 1.22 -1.23
CA SER A 18 7.41 1.64 -2.43
C SER A 18 8.36 1.71 -3.61
N VAL A 19 8.10 0.92 -4.65
CA VAL A 19 8.88 0.82 -5.88
C VAL A 19 8.19 1.62 -6.97
N ARG A 20 8.82 2.71 -7.44
CA ARG A 20 8.27 3.64 -8.45
C ARG A 20 9.13 3.72 -9.71
N LYS A 21 10.28 3.06 -9.70
CA LYS A 21 11.24 2.97 -10.80
C LYS A 21 11.69 1.54 -10.96
N LYS A 22 12.28 1.20 -12.11
CA LYS A 22 12.74 -0.15 -12.42
C LYS A 22 11.58 -1.18 -12.33
N LEU A 23 10.46 -0.82 -12.90
CA LEU A 23 9.28 -1.66 -13.05
C LEU A 23 9.23 -2.18 -14.50
N ASP A 24 8.86 -3.44 -14.66
CA ASP A 24 8.63 -4.06 -15.96
C ASP A 24 7.17 -3.83 -16.37
N TYR A 25 6.97 -2.90 -17.27
CA TYR A 25 5.64 -2.55 -17.78
C TYR A 25 5.13 -3.52 -18.85
N SER A 26 6.00 -4.39 -19.37
CA SER A 26 5.67 -5.31 -20.47
C SER A 26 5.22 -6.70 -19.98
N ARG A 27 5.55 -7.06 -18.75
CA ARG A 27 5.28 -8.39 -18.19
C ARG A 27 4.01 -8.35 -17.33
N PRO A 28 2.93 -9.06 -17.75
CA PRO A 28 1.73 -9.18 -16.93
C PRO A 28 2.04 -9.96 -15.64
N ILE A 29 1.31 -9.66 -14.57
CA ILE A 29 1.32 -10.48 -13.35
C ILE A 29 0.31 -11.60 -13.54
N SER A 30 0.71 -12.83 -13.25
CA SER A 30 -0.19 -13.98 -13.39
C SER A 30 -1.31 -13.95 -12.36
N GLU A 31 -2.47 -14.48 -12.73
CA GLU A 31 -3.60 -14.62 -11.81
C GLU A 31 -3.22 -15.50 -10.61
N GLU A 32 -2.43 -16.55 -10.83
CA GLU A 32 -1.91 -17.44 -9.79
C GLU A 32 -1.08 -16.68 -8.74
N ASP A 33 -0.11 -15.86 -9.18
CA ASP A 33 0.70 -15.03 -8.26
C ASP A 33 -0.17 -14.05 -7.46
N LEU A 34 -1.21 -13.48 -8.08
CA LEU A 34 -2.13 -12.56 -7.39
C LEU A 34 -2.97 -13.29 -6.34
N ILE A 35 -3.53 -14.45 -6.68
CA ILE A 35 -4.31 -15.28 -5.75
C ILE A 35 -3.45 -15.73 -4.58
N ASP A 36 -2.23 -16.18 -4.84
CA ASP A 36 -1.29 -16.57 -3.80
C ASP A 36 -0.96 -15.43 -2.86
N CYS A 37 -0.74 -14.22 -3.40
CA CYS A 37 -0.49 -13.04 -2.57
C CYS A 37 -1.71 -12.67 -1.72
N ILE A 38 -2.93 -12.82 -2.27
CA ILE A 38 -4.18 -12.58 -1.53
C ILE A 38 -4.36 -13.63 -0.45
N ASN A 39 -4.09 -14.92 -0.73
CA ASN A 39 -4.14 -15.99 0.26
C ASN A 39 -3.22 -15.73 1.47
N VAL A 40 -2.05 -15.14 1.23
CA VAL A 40 -1.17 -14.68 2.33
C VAL A 40 -1.77 -13.47 3.04
N ALA A 41 -2.30 -12.51 2.29
CA ALA A 41 -2.86 -11.28 2.84
C ALA A 41 -4.02 -11.54 3.80
N VAL A 42 -4.92 -12.46 3.46
CA VAL A 42 -6.10 -12.77 4.28
C VAL A 42 -5.80 -13.56 5.56
N GLN A 43 -4.53 -13.91 5.80
CA GLN A 43 -4.08 -14.44 7.09
C GLN A 43 -3.79 -13.32 8.11
N ALA A 44 -3.94 -12.06 7.73
CA ALA A 44 -3.79 -10.95 8.66
C ALA A 44 -4.84 -11.03 9.79
N PRO A 45 -4.48 -10.62 11.02
CA PRO A 45 -5.41 -10.63 12.12
C PRO A 45 -6.57 -9.66 11.86
N THR A 46 -7.78 -10.08 12.20
CA THR A 46 -9.00 -9.27 12.19
C THR A 46 -9.48 -9.01 13.60
N GLY A 47 -10.21 -7.90 13.78
CA GLY A 47 -10.90 -7.60 15.03
C GLY A 47 -12.31 -8.21 15.11
N ILE A 48 -13.22 -7.53 15.78
CA ILE A 48 -14.63 -7.93 15.90
C ILE A 48 -15.33 -7.94 14.53
N ILE A 49 -14.91 -7.05 13.62
CA ILE A 49 -15.38 -7.03 12.24
C ILE A 49 -14.54 -8.05 11.47
N SER A 50 -15.16 -9.18 11.15
CA SER A 50 -14.50 -10.27 10.43
C SER A 50 -14.41 -9.99 8.93
N GLU A 51 -13.25 -10.26 8.33
CA GLU A 51 -13.02 -10.44 6.89
C GLU A 51 -13.73 -9.44 5.96
N ASN A 52 -13.72 -8.16 6.33
CA ASN A 52 -14.37 -7.11 5.55
C ASN A 52 -13.56 -6.65 4.33
N TRP A 53 -12.32 -7.12 4.16
CA TRP A 53 -11.47 -6.78 3.01
C TRP A 53 -12.00 -7.33 1.68
N ARG A 54 -11.79 -6.56 0.63
CA ARG A 54 -11.98 -6.98 -0.77
C ARG A 54 -10.80 -6.48 -1.59
N PHE A 55 -10.45 -7.25 -2.61
CA PHE A 55 -9.35 -6.90 -3.52
C PHE A 55 -9.93 -6.77 -4.92
N LEU A 56 -9.84 -5.56 -5.50
CA LEU A 56 -10.23 -5.33 -6.87
C LEU A 56 -8.97 -5.22 -7.72
N ILE A 57 -8.84 -6.14 -8.66
CA ILE A 57 -7.71 -6.23 -9.58
C ILE A 57 -8.08 -5.54 -10.87
N LEU A 58 -7.33 -4.51 -11.25
CA LEU A 58 -7.55 -3.72 -12.45
C LEU A 58 -6.42 -3.94 -13.45
N THR A 59 -6.75 -4.56 -14.59
CA THR A 59 -5.85 -4.78 -15.74
C THR A 59 -6.36 -4.14 -17.02
N ASP A 60 -7.63 -3.73 -17.07
CA ASP A 60 -8.26 -3.06 -18.20
C ASP A 60 -7.55 -1.73 -18.51
N GLU A 61 -7.14 -1.53 -19.75
CA GLU A 61 -6.29 -0.41 -20.17
C GLU A 61 -7.02 0.94 -20.08
N ASP A 62 -8.28 1.01 -20.49
CA ASP A 62 -9.05 2.25 -20.49
C ASP A 62 -9.30 2.73 -19.06
N ARG A 63 -9.72 1.82 -18.18
CA ARG A 63 -9.95 2.14 -16.78
C ARG A 63 -8.64 2.47 -16.04
N LYS A 64 -7.52 1.80 -16.37
CA LYS A 64 -6.20 2.18 -15.83
C LYS A 64 -5.82 3.60 -16.27
N ALA A 65 -6.10 3.98 -17.50
CA ALA A 65 -5.83 5.34 -18.00
C ALA A 65 -6.66 6.39 -17.25
N ASP A 66 -7.94 6.14 -17.00
CA ASP A 66 -8.81 7.02 -16.21
C ASP A 66 -8.33 7.18 -14.76
N VAL A 67 -7.98 6.07 -14.11
CA VAL A 67 -7.40 6.08 -12.76
C VAL A 67 -6.07 6.85 -12.73
N ALA A 68 -5.20 6.64 -13.73
CA ALA A 68 -3.91 7.33 -13.82
C ALA A 68 -4.08 8.84 -14.01
N LYS A 69 -5.10 9.27 -14.77
CA LYS A 69 -5.45 10.67 -14.92
C LYS A 69 -5.84 11.31 -13.58
N LEU A 70 -6.75 10.69 -12.84
CA LEU A 70 -7.11 11.16 -11.49
C LEU A 70 -5.92 11.19 -10.54
N TYR A 71 -5.09 10.16 -10.56
CA TYR A 71 -3.87 10.12 -9.74
C TYR A 71 -2.94 11.31 -10.03
N ARG A 72 -2.75 11.65 -11.32
CA ARG A 72 -1.96 12.80 -11.76
C ARG A 72 -2.55 14.11 -11.22
N GLU A 73 -3.85 14.32 -11.41
CA GLU A 73 -4.56 15.52 -10.96
C GLU A 73 -4.41 15.74 -9.45
N ILE A 74 -4.67 14.69 -8.65
CA ILE A 74 -4.55 14.73 -7.19
C ILE A 74 -3.11 15.02 -6.76
N LEU A 75 -2.12 14.40 -7.40
CA LEU A 75 -0.73 14.57 -7.02
C LEU A 75 -0.24 16.00 -7.30
N ILE A 76 -0.64 16.58 -8.42
CA ILE A 76 -0.35 17.98 -8.77
C ILE A 76 -1.04 18.93 -7.79
N GLU A 77 -2.31 18.72 -7.49
CA GLU A 77 -3.07 19.52 -6.55
C GLU A 77 -2.45 19.50 -5.14
N ILE A 78 -2.10 18.33 -4.63
CA ILE A 78 -1.45 18.18 -3.32
C ILE A 78 -0.08 18.86 -3.30
N SER A 79 0.71 18.72 -4.37
CA SER A 79 2.01 19.39 -4.51
C SER A 79 1.86 20.90 -4.44
N ALA A 80 0.93 21.46 -5.20
CA ALA A 80 0.64 22.90 -5.21
C ALA A 80 0.15 23.39 -3.84
N ARG A 81 -0.82 22.70 -3.25
CA ARG A 81 -1.39 23.07 -1.94
C ARG A 81 -0.37 23.03 -0.80
N ARG A 82 0.57 22.08 -0.83
CA ARG A 82 1.60 21.94 0.20
C ARG A 82 2.89 22.71 -0.11
N GLY A 83 3.01 23.34 -1.27
CA GLY A 83 4.23 24.03 -1.70
C GLY A 83 5.45 23.11 -1.80
N VAL A 84 5.24 21.81 -2.11
CA VAL A 84 6.34 20.82 -2.17
C VAL A 84 6.63 20.39 -3.59
N THR A 85 7.91 20.27 -3.93
CA THR A 85 8.34 19.74 -5.22
C THR A 85 8.23 18.23 -5.24
N LEU A 86 7.60 17.68 -6.28
CA LEU A 86 7.50 16.23 -6.47
C LEU A 86 8.88 15.63 -6.73
N LYS A 87 9.19 14.55 -6.00
CA LYS A 87 10.42 13.80 -6.22
C LYS A 87 10.40 13.11 -7.59
N SER A 88 11.56 12.96 -8.23
CA SER A 88 11.69 12.28 -9.53
C SER A 88 11.08 10.87 -9.56
N SER A 89 10.99 10.19 -8.42
CA SER A 89 10.33 8.88 -8.33
C SER A 89 8.80 8.99 -8.39
N HIS A 90 8.20 10.07 -7.87
CA HIS A 90 6.77 10.32 -8.00
C HIS A 90 6.41 10.67 -9.44
N LEU A 91 7.21 11.53 -10.08
CA LEU A 91 7.03 11.89 -11.48
C LEU A 91 7.12 10.65 -12.38
N ALA A 92 8.14 9.81 -12.19
CA ALA A 92 8.34 8.60 -12.98
C ALA A 92 7.15 7.63 -12.91
N LEU A 93 6.52 7.46 -11.74
CA LEU A 93 5.32 6.64 -11.62
C LEU A 93 4.10 7.37 -12.23
N MET A 94 3.93 8.66 -11.92
CA MET A 94 2.82 9.46 -12.41
C MET A 94 2.75 9.47 -13.94
N ASP A 95 3.89 9.56 -14.62
CA ASP A 95 3.95 9.65 -16.06
C ASP A 95 3.60 8.33 -16.76
N ARG A 96 3.86 7.20 -16.10
CA ARG A 96 3.67 5.86 -16.67
C ARG A 96 2.68 5.00 -15.91
N LEU A 97 1.86 5.57 -15.03
CA LEU A 97 0.93 4.80 -14.21
C LEU A 97 -0.09 4.04 -15.05
N HIS A 98 -0.54 4.59 -16.17
CA HIS A 98 -1.46 3.95 -17.11
C HIS A 98 -0.88 2.69 -17.77
N GLU A 99 0.45 2.60 -17.89
CA GLU A 99 1.15 1.46 -18.49
C GLU A 99 1.35 0.31 -17.50
N ILE A 100 1.09 0.52 -16.20
CA ILE A 100 1.35 -0.51 -15.19
C ILE A 100 0.55 -1.78 -15.49
N PRO A 101 1.14 -2.99 -15.42
CA PRO A 101 0.42 -4.23 -15.72
C PRO A 101 -0.84 -4.43 -14.87
N CYS A 102 -0.78 -4.03 -13.60
CA CYS A 102 -1.88 -4.25 -12.66
C CYS A 102 -1.97 -3.11 -11.64
N MET A 103 -3.21 -2.70 -11.31
CA MET A 103 -3.52 -1.87 -10.15
C MET A 103 -4.40 -2.68 -9.21
N ILE A 104 -4.05 -2.74 -7.93
CA ILE A 104 -4.77 -3.51 -6.92
C ILE A 104 -5.36 -2.55 -5.91
N PHE A 105 -6.68 -2.48 -5.86
CA PHE A 105 -7.39 -1.70 -4.85
C PHE A 105 -7.74 -2.60 -3.68
N VAL A 106 -7.30 -2.23 -2.49
CA VAL A 106 -7.72 -2.87 -1.25
C VAL A 106 -8.90 -2.07 -0.69
N LEU A 107 -10.01 -2.74 -0.58
CA LEU A 107 -11.31 -2.19 -0.23
C LEU A 107 -11.81 -2.84 1.05
N ALA A 108 -12.74 -2.19 1.73
CA ALA A 108 -13.40 -2.76 2.90
C ALA A 108 -14.93 -2.65 2.78
N ILE A 109 -15.64 -3.72 3.11
CA ILE A 109 -17.09 -3.66 3.24
C ILE A 109 -17.45 -2.83 4.47
N GLY A 110 -18.39 -1.90 4.31
CA GLY A 110 -18.85 -0.99 5.36
C GLY A 110 -18.09 0.34 5.35
N GLU A 111 -18.36 1.13 6.35
CA GLU A 111 -17.79 2.46 6.55
C GLU A 111 -17.08 2.55 7.91
N PRO A 112 -16.00 3.32 8.00
CA PRO A 112 -15.41 3.62 9.30
C PRO A 112 -16.41 4.43 10.12
N GLY A 113 -16.65 4.05 11.36
CA GLY A 113 -17.53 4.80 12.25
C GLY A 113 -17.02 6.23 12.56
N GLY A 114 -17.83 7.00 13.26
CA GLY A 114 -17.53 8.39 13.58
C GLY A 114 -16.50 8.58 14.69
N SER A 115 -16.31 7.59 15.56
CA SER A 115 -15.35 7.65 16.66
C SER A 115 -13.97 7.13 16.26
N VAL A 116 -12.93 7.63 16.94
CA VAL A 116 -11.55 7.15 16.73
C VAL A 116 -11.44 5.64 16.97
N SER A 117 -12.15 5.10 17.97
CA SER A 117 -12.14 3.67 18.27
C SER A 117 -12.70 2.83 17.12
N GLU A 118 -13.82 3.26 16.54
CA GLU A 118 -14.44 2.58 15.37
C GLU A 118 -13.52 2.65 14.15
N GLN A 119 -12.91 3.81 13.89
CA GLN A 119 -11.96 3.98 12.79
C GLN A 119 -10.72 3.10 12.96
N VAL A 120 -10.15 3.04 14.17
CA VAL A 120 -9.00 2.18 14.47
C VAL A 120 -9.36 0.71 14.26
N GLY A 121 -10.52 0.26 14.73
CA GLY A 121 -11.00 -1.10 14.51
C GLY A 121 -11.22 -1.41 13.03
N PHE A 122 -11.88 -0.51 12.29
CA PHE A 122 -12.18 -0.68 10.87
C PHE A 122 -10.90 -0.78 10.02
N PHE A 123 -10.04 0.23 10.09
CA PHE A 123 -8.80 0.26 9.32
C PHE A 123 -7.76 -0.73 9.83
N GLY A 124 -7.76 -1.01 11.15
CA GLY A 124 -6.91 -2.03 11.77
C GLY A 124 -7.21 -3.45 11.29
N SER A 125 -8.39 -3.71 10.73
CA SER A 125 -8.73 -5.00 10.13
C SER A 125 -8.28 -5.12 8.67
N VAL A 126 -8.30 -4.04 7.89
CA VAL A 126 -8.02 -4.10 6.43
C VAL A 126 -6.57 -3.74 6.07
N LEU A 127 -5.96 -2.76 6.74
CA LEU A 127 -4.60 -2.31 6.39
C LEU A 127 -3.50 -3.34 6.70
N PRO A 128 -3.59 -4.19 7.74
CA PRO A 128 -2.66 -5.30 7.92
C PRO A 128 -2.68 -6.31 6.76
N ALA A 129 -3.86 -6.63 6.22
CA ALA A 129 -3.98 -7.48 5.04
C ALA A 129 -3.33 -6.82 3.81
N ALA A 130 -3.54 -5.51 3.61
CA ALA A 130 -2.89 -4.76 2.55
C ALA A 130 -1.36 -4.79 2.67
N TRP A 131 -0.82 -4.63 3.89
CA TRP A 131 0.62 -4.73 4.12
C TRP A 131 1.15 -6.14 3.86
N SER A 132 0.46 -7.18 4.33
CA SER A 132 0.84 -8.57 4.09
C SER A 132 0.87 -8.90 2.60
N MET A 133 -0.12 -8.41 1.83
CA MET A 133 -0.12 -8.53 0.37
C MET A 133 1.10 -7.87 -0.27
N MET A 134 1.43 -6.64 0.13
CA MET A 134 2.60 -5.92 -0.38
C MET A 134 3.91 -6.69 -0.12
N VAL A 135 4.03 -7.32 1.05
CA VAL A 135 5.18 -8.15 1.43
C VAL A 135 5.21 -9.46 0.61
N ALA A 136 4.07 -10.12 0.44
CA ALA A 136 3.94 -11.34 -0.36
C ALA A 136 4.29 -11.11 -1.84
N MET A 137 3.85 -9.98 -2.42
CA MET A 137 4.21 -9.58 -3.78
C MET A 137 5.70 -9.34 -3.92
N ARG A 138 6.32 -8.67 -2.95
CA ARG A 138 7.77 -8.47 -2.95
C ARG A 138 8.54 -9.79 -2.96
N ALA A 139 8.12 -10.78 -2.19
CA ALA A 139 8.76 -12.10 -2.15
C ALA A 139 8.74 -12.80 -3.52
N ARG A 140 7.83 -12.40 -4.42
CA ARG A 140 7.70 -12.88 -5.81
C ARG A 140 8.36 -11.95 -6.84
N GLY A 141 9.17 -10.98 -6.40
CA GLY A 141 9.83 -10.01 -7.28
C GLY A 141 8.90 -8.95 -7.86
N ILE A 142 7.69 -8.80 -7.32
CA ILE A 142 6.72 -7.81 -7.73
C ILE A 142 6.88 -6.55 -6.88
N GLY A 143 7.21 -5.44 -7.52
CA GLY A 143 7.30 -4.12 -6.90
C GLY A 143 5.94 -3.45 -6.84
N THR A 144 5.63 -2.87 -5.69
CA THR A 144 4.38 -2.15 -5.44
C THR A 144 4.65 -0.78 -4.84
N THR A 145 3.68 0.11 -4.94
CA THR A 145 3.69 1.39 -4.23
C THR A 145 2.44 1.51 -3.39
N TRP A 146 2.60 1.70 -2.09
CA TRP A 146 1.48 2.04 -1.21
C TRP A 146 1.00 3.46 -1.51
N THR A 147 -0.22 3.62 -1.98
CA THR A 147 -0.83 4.92 -2.19
C THR A 147 -2.28 4.97 -1.71
N SER A 148 -2.60 6.00 -0.92
CA SER A 148 -3.95 6.32 -0.49
C SER A 148 -4.47 7.62 -1.15
N LEU A 149 -3.75 8.18 -2.11
CA LEU A 149 -4.11 9.47 -2.73
C LEU A 149 -5.51 9.46 -3.34
N LEU A 150 -5.89 8.35 -3.97
CA LEU A 150 -7.16 8.20 -4.67
C LEU A 150 -8.38 8.25 -3.73
N THR A 151 -8.20 8.03 -2.43
CA THR A 151 -9.32 8.14 -1.47
C THR A 151 -9.90 9.56 -1.37
N SER A 152 -9.14 10.59 -1.77
CA SER A 152 -9.64 11.97 -1.85
C SER A 152 -10.62 12.18 -3.01
N LYS A 153 -10.72 11.24 -3.93
CA LYS A 153 -11.59 11.22 -5.10
C LYS A 153 -12.32 9.86 -5.21
N SER A 154 -12.76 9.35 -4.04
CA SER A 154 -13.39 8.02 -3.93
C SER A 154 -14.62 7.86 -4.82
N ASP A 155 -15.42 8.92 -4.97
CA ASP A 155 -16.64 8.89 -5.78
C ASP A 155 -16.33 8.76 -7.28
N GLU A 156 -15.28 9.44 -7.75
CA GLU A 156 -14.82 9.35 -9.13
C GLU A 156 -14.24 7.95 -9.42
N ILE A 157 -13.44 7.41 -8.50
CA ILE A 157 -12.91 6.05 -8.60
C ILE A 157 -14.05 5.02 -8.56
N ALA A 158 -15.05 5.21 -7.69
CA ALA A 158 -16.20 4.33 -7.63
C ALA A 158 -16.97 4.27 -8.96
N LYS A 159 -17.12 5.41 -9.64
CA LYS A 159 -17.75 5.46 -10.98
C LYS A 159 -16.91 4.75 -12.04
N ILE A 160 -15.59 4.96 -12.07
CA ILE A 160 -14.70 4.30 -13.04
C ILE A 160 -14.71 2.79 -12.86
N LEU A 161 -14.69 2.31 -11.61
CA LEU A 161 -14.52 0.90 -11.27
C LEU A 161 -15.83 0.18 -10.94
N ASN A 162 -16.98 0.87 -11.00
CA ASN A 162 -18.29 0.36 -10.59
C ASN A 162 -18.29 -0.20 -9.16
N ILE A 163 -17.61 0.51 -8.22
CA ILE A 163 -17.63 0.13 -6.80
C ILE A 163 -18.97 0.54 -6.22
N PRO A 164 -19.74 -0.41 -5.61
CA PRO A 164 -21.04 -0.08 -5.05
C PRO A 164 -20.93 0.76 -3.77
N GLU A 165 -22.07 1.36 -3.37
CA GLU A 165 -22.20 2.01 -2.06
C GLU A 165 -21.92 1.02 -0.92
N GLY A 166 -21.47 1.55 0.22
CA GLY A 166 -21.11 0.74 1.39
C GLY A 166 -19.75 0.04 1.28
N ILE A 167 -18.95 0.39 0.29
CA ILE A 167 -17.56 -0.09 0.14
C ILE A 167 -16.59 1.07 0.35
N THR A 168 -15.78 0.98 1.38
CA THR A 168 -14.72 1.95 1.66
C THR A 168 -13.44 1.62 0.90
N GLN A 169 -12.94 2.58 0.15
CA GLN A 169 -11.64 2.51 -0.51
C GLN A 169 -10.53 2.85 0.48
N THR A 170 -9.45 2.09 0.50
CA THR A 170 -8.35 2.31 1.45
C THR A 170 -7.03 2.64 0.74
N VAL A 171 -6.39 1.66 0.16
CA VAL A 171 -5.11 1.83 -0.55
C VAL A 171 -5.17 1.20 -1.93
N MET A 172 -4.36 1.73 -2.84
CA MET A 172 -4.14 1.14 -4.16
C MET A 172 -2.65 0.83 -4.34
N PHE A 173 -2.35 -0.30 -4.95
CA PHE A 173 -1.01 -0.71 -5.34
C PHE A 173 -0.89 -0.75 -6.86
N PRO A 174 -0.19 0.20 -7.48
CA PRO A 174 0.40 -0.06 -8.79
C PRO A 174 1.42 -1.18 -8.65
N ALA A 175 1.32 -2.21 -9.47
CA ALA A 175 2.10 -3.43 -9.33
C ALA A 175 2.71 -3.88 -10.67
N ALA A 176 3.99 -4.21 -10.65
CA ALA A 176 4.73 -4.79 -11.77
C ALA A 176 5.95 -5.56 -11.25
N TYR A 177 6.45 -6.53 -12.03
CA TYR A 177 7.74 -7.14 -11.72
C TYR A 177 8.85 -6.09 -11.70
N THR A 178 9.89 -6.31 -10.89
CA THR A 178 11.02 -5.37 -10.77
C THR A 178 12.15 -5.73 -11.73
N LEU A 179 12.77 -4.72 -12.33
CA LEU A 179 13.96 -4.83 -13.18
C LEU A 179 15.21 -4.52 -12.35
N GLY A 180 15.63 -5.47 -11.50
CA GLY A 180 16.82 -5.31 -10.66
C GLY A 180 16.72 -4.17 -9.64
N ALA A 181 15.56 -3.93 -9.07
CA ALA A 181 15.39 -2.99 -7.98
C ALA A 181 16.07 -3.52 -6.71
N VAL A 182 17.05 -2.77 -6.19
CA VAL A 182 17.68 -3.10 -4.91
C VAL A 182 16.95 -2.38 -3.81
N LEU A 183 16.27 -3.14 -2.96
CA LEU A 183 15.51 -2.62 -1.82
C LEU A 183 16.38 -2.67 -0.56
N ARG A 184 16.50 -1.54 0.13
CA ARG A 184 17.32 -1.38 1.34
C ARG A 184 16.48 -0.79 2.46
N PRO A 185 16.84 -1.07 3.72
CA PRO A 185 16.25 -0.38 4.87
C PRO A 185 16.35 1.15 4.72
N ALA A 186 15.35 1.85 5.21
CA ALA A 186 15.41 3.31 5.27
C ALA A 186 16.21 3.75 6.50
N VAL A 187 16.82 4.91 6.39
CA VAL A 187 17.31 5.61 7.57
C VAL A 187 16.09 6.05 8.40
N ARG A 188 16.03 5.60 9.63
CA ARG A 188 14.97 5.91 10.61
C ARG A 188 15.61 6.45 11.89
N LYS A 189 14.78 7.05 12.74
CA LYS A 189 15.20 7.35 14.12
C LYS A 189 15.55 6.04 14.84
N PRO A 190 16.54 6.06 15.74
CA PRO A 190 16.79 4.93 16.64
C PRO A 190 15.54 4.56 17.43
N ALA A 191 15.40 3.29 17.80
CA ALA A 191 14.24 2.82 18.57
C ALA A 191 14.15 3.51 19.94
N GLU A 192 15.29 3.82 20.53
CA GLU A 192 15.43 4.50 21.82
C GLU A 192 14.78 5.88 21.84
N ASP A 193 14.72 6.56 20.68
CA ASP A 193 14.05 7.86 20.53
C ASP A 193 12.52 7.75 20.40
N LEU A 194 11.98 6.54 20.35
CA LEU A 194 10.57 6.24 20.07
C LEU A 194 9.90 5.42 21.17
N ILE A 195 10.67 4.95 22.17
CA ILE A 195 10.18 4.06 23.23
C ILE A 195 9.97 4.86 24.52
N TYR A 196 8.75 4.80 25.03
CA TYR A 196 8.36 5.34 26.33
C TYR A 196 8.02 4.16 27.27
N TRP A 197 8.58 4.16 28.49
CA TRP A 197 8.38 3.10 29.46
C TRP A 197 7.33 3.51 30.51
N ASN A 198 6.29 2.72 30.62
CA ASN A 198 5.20 2.85 31.61
C ASN A 198 4.33 4.11 31.49
N SER A 199 4.88 5.25 31.04
CA SER A 199 4.16 6.51 30.86
C SER A 199 4.77 7.33 29.72
N TRP A 200 4.02 8.29 29.17
CA TRP A 200 4.44 9.09 28.02
C TRP A 200 5.62 10.04 28.32
N ASP A 201 5.83 10.41 29.56
CA ASP A 201 6.92 11.29 30.01
C ASP A 201 8.24 10.55 30.27
N ASN A 202 8.27 9.22 30.15
CA ASN A 202 9.44 8.37 30.39
C ASN A 202 10.04 7.82 29.09
N LEU A 203 10.64 8.71 28.28
CA LEU A 203 11.34 8.35 27.04
C LEU A 203 12.71 7.72 27.34
N THR A 204 13.04 6.59 26.69
CA THR A 204 14.29 5.83 26.88
C THR A 204 15.56 6.71 26.72
N SER A 205 15.60 7.59 25.72
CA SER A 205 16.76 8.46 25.44
C SER A 205 17.05 9.52 26.53
N LYS A 206 16.13 9.72 27.50
CA LYS A 206 16.33 10.64 28.62
C LYS A 206 16.99 9.98 29.84
N GLN A 207 17.27 8.67 29.78
CA GLN A 207 17.83 7.90 30.90
C GLN A 207 19.35 7.72 30.80
N THR A 208 19.99 8.29 29.77
CA THR A 208 21.44 8.36 29.59
C THR A 208 21.95 9.76 29.84
#